data_16427cc86ef006d98deb8210244f829d
#
_entry.id   16427cc86ef006d98deb8210244f829d
#
_cell.length_a   1.000
_cell.length_b   1.000
_cell.length_c   1.000
_cell.angle_alpha   90.00
_cell.angle_beta   90.00
_cell.angle_gamma   90.00
#
_symmetry.space_group_name_H-M   'P 1'
#
loop_
_entity.id
_entity.type
_entity.pdbx_description
1 polymer ?
#
loop_
_entity_poly.entity_id
_entity_poly.type
_entity_poly.pdbx_seq_one_letter_code
_entity_poly.pdbx_strand_id
1 'polypeptide(L)'
;MMQRGENRSEDRQRLAEIVEVVRRHDIARGITPDKLCAIIEDLGPTFIKLGQILSMRSDILPENYCAALKKLRSNVAPMPYAQVADIVTRSYGRPLDEVFASFDERALGSASIAQAHAAVLKSGERVVVKVQREGIHDVMNRDITLLKQACTLLKYTPAGGLVDFNQ
;
A
#
# COMPACT_ATOMS: atom_id res chain seq x y z
N MET A 1 9.94 -9.92 25.44
CA MET A 1 9.40 -11.25 25.04
C MET A 1 7.95 -11.18 24.53
N MET A 2 7.12 -10.20 24.98
CA MET A 2 5.71 -10.01 24.54
C MET A 2 5.57 -9.61 23.06
N GLN A 3 6.36 -8.71 22.51
CA GLN A 3 6.27 -8.23 21.11
C GLN A 3 6.41 -9.31 20.04
N ARG A 4 7.15 -10.41 20.28
CA ARG A 4 7.28 -11.54 19.32
C ARG A 4 6.03 -12.41 19.22
N GLY A 5 5.20 -12.45 20.26
CA GLY A 5 3.95 -13.22 20.26
C GLY A 5 2.84 -12.51 19.51
N GLU A 6 2.70 -11.21 19.71
CA GLU A 6 1.71 -10.35 19.06
C GLU A 6 1.94 -10.29 17.55
N ASN A 7 3.19 -10.07 17.10
CA ASN A 7 3.56 -10.07 15.69
C ASN A 7 3.19 -11.37 14.95
N ARG A 8 3.40 -12.54 15.60
CA ARG A 8 3.01 -13.83 15.01
C ARG A 8 1.51 -14.02 14.88
N SER A 9 0.72 -13.48 15.80
CA SER A 9 -0.74 -13.50 15.74
C SER A 9 -1.27 -12.67 14.58
N GLU A 10 -0.75 -11.47 14.43
CA GLU A 10 -1.10 -10.52 13.37
C GLU A 10 -0.68 -11.02 11.99
N ASP A 11 0.50 -11.63 11.87
CA ASP A 11 0.97 -12.25 10.62
C ASP A 11 0.06 -13.41 10.18
N ARG A 12 -0.40 -14.24 11.14
CA ARG A 12 -1.35 -15.34 10.86
C ARG A 12 -2.71 -14.81 10.43
N GLN A 13 -3.20 -13.78 11.09
CA GLN A 13 -4.47 -13.15 10.73
C GLN A 13 -4.37 -12.56 9.32
N ARG A 14 -3.31 -11.82 9.02
CA ARG A 14 -3.09 -11.24 7.70
C ARG A 14 -2.94 -12.29 6.60
N LEU A 15 -2.24 -13.38 6.88
CA LEU A 15 -2.15 -14.50 5.95
C LEU A 15 -3.52 -15.14 5.69
N ALA A 16 -4.35 -15.30 6.72
CA ALA A 16 -5.71 -15.82 6.57
C ALA A 16 -6.59 -14.90 5.70
N GLU A 17 -6.47 -13.58 5.85
CA GLU A 17 -7.14 -12.58 5.01
C GLU A 17 -6.72 -12.72 3.55
N ILE A 18 -5.40 -12.81 3.28
CA ILE A 18 -4.85 -12.99 1.93
C ILE A 18 -5.40 -14.28 1.30
N VAL A 19 -5.36 -15.38 2.03
CA VAL A 19 -5.87 -16.69 1.57
C VAL A 19 -7.36 -16.61 1.25
N GLU A 20 -8.15 -15.93 2.10
CA GLU A 20 -9.60 -15.79 1.88
C GLU A 20 -9.90 -14.93 0.64
N VAL A 21 -9.16 -13.84 0.40
CA VAL A 21 -9.29 -13.05 -0.83
C VAL A 21 -8.99 -13.90 -2.05
N VAL A 22 -7.87 -14.61 -2.05
CA VAL A 22 -7.45 -15.50 -3.14
C VAL A 22 -8.51 -16.58 -3.42
N ARG A 23 -9.06 -17.20 -2.37
CA ARG A 23 -10.11 -18.23 -2.46
C ARG A 23 -11.41 -17.66 -3.06
N ARG A 24 -11.83 -16.48 -2.62
CA ARG A 24 -13.05 -15.80 -3.10
C ARG A 24 -13.00 -15.54 -4.59
N HIS A 25 -11.83 -15.20 -5.11
CA HIS A 25 -11.64 -14.92 -6.53
C HIS A 25 -11.41 -16.15 -7.40
N ASP A 26 -11.42 -17.38 -6.85
CA ASP A 26 -11.32 -18.65 -7.60
C ASP A 26 -10.19 -18.61 -8.66
N ILE A 27 -8.95 -18.43 -8.19
CA ILE A 27 -7.78 -18.31 -9.08
C ILE A 27 -7.47 -19.61 -9.84
N ALA A 28 -8.01 -20.75 -9.39
CA ALA A 28 -7.80 -22.05 -10.05
C ALA A 28 -8.38 -22.08 -11.47
N ARG A 29 -9.36 -21.23 -11.77
CA ARG A 29 -9.94 -21.05 -13.11
C ARG A 29 -9.21 -20.04 -13.99
N GLY A 30 -8.02 -19.63 -13.57
CA GLY A 30 -7.22 -18.61 -14.24
C GLY A 30 -7.46 -17.20 -13.70
N ILE A 31 -6.49 -16.35 -13.94
CA ILE A 31 -6.49 -14.95 -13.52
C ILE A 31 -6.62 -14.08 -14.78
N THR A 32 -7.78 -13.44 -14.96
CA THR A 32 -7.95 -12.43 -16.00
C THR A 32 -7.42 -11.07 -15.53
N PRO A 33 -7.15 -10.09 -16.42
CA PRO A 33 -6.71 -8.76 -16.04
C PRO A 33 -7.64 -8.07 -15.02
N ASP A 34 -8.96 -8.15 -15.23
CA ASP A 34 -9.95 -7.55 -14.33
C ASP A 34 -9.99 -8.28 -12.96
N LYS A 35 -9.89 -9.62 -12.99
CA LYS A 35 -9.81 -10.42 -11.76
C LYS A 35 -8.55 -10.06 -10.96
N LEU A 36 -7.41 -9.87 -11.63
CA LEU A 36 -6.17 -9.44 -10.98
C LEU A 36 -6.35 -8.08 -10.28
N CYS A 37 -6.98 -7.11 -10.94
CA CYS A 37 -7.27 -5.82 -10.33
C CYS A 37 -8.15 -5.96 -9.09
N ALA A 38 -9.25 -6.73 -9.17
CA ALA A 38 -10.14 -6.96 -8.05
C ALA A 38 -9.44 -7.63 -6.84
N ILE A 39 -8.59 -8.63 -7.10
CA ILE A 39 -7.75 -9.26 -6.06
C ILE A 39 -6.84 -8.22 -5.39
N ILE A 40 -6.16 -7.40 -6.19
CA ILE A 40 -5.23 -6.37 -5.69
C ILE A 40 -5.97 -5.31 -4.86
N GLU A 41 -7.16 -4.89 -5.28
CA GLU A 41 -8.00 -3.94 -4.54
C GLU A 41 -8.46 -4.52 -3.20
N ASP A 42 -8.92 -5.77 -3.19
CA ASP A 42 -9.35 -6.47 -1.97
C ASP A 42 -8.19 -6.72 -1.00
N LEU A 43 -6.98 -6.94 -1.51
CA LEU A 43 -5.77 -7.11 -0.69
C LEU A 43 -5.28 -5.80 -0.06
N GLY A 44 -5.65 -4.65 -0.63
CA GLY A 44 -5.45 -3.35 -0.01
C GLY A 44 -4.17 -2.61 -0.42
N PRO A 45 -3.76 -1.59 0.37
CA PRO A 45 -2.86 -0.53 -0.07
C PRO A 45 -1.49 -0.98 -0.54
N THR A 46 -0.89 -1.99 0.10
CA THR A 46 0.41 -2.56 -0.30
C THR A 46 0.33 -3.15 -1.71
N PHE A 47 -0.70 -3.96 -1.95
CA PHE A 47 -0.88 -4.66 -3.22
C PHE A 47 -1.30 -3.70 -4.33
N ILE A 48 -2.12 -2.69 -4.02
CA ILE A 48 -2.45 -1.59 -4.97
C ILE A 48 -1.16 -0.89 -5.42
N LYS A 49 -0.27 -0.57 -4.48
CA LYS A 49 1.01 0.07 -4.82
C LYS A 49 1.91 -0.82 -5.66
N LEU A 50 1.98 -2.12 -5.35
CA LEU A 50 2.70 -3.10 -6.15
C LEU A 50 2.09 -3.24 -7.56
N GLY A 51 0.77 -3.32 -7.67
CA GLY A 51 0.06 -3.37 -8.95
C GLY A 51 0.34 -2.13 -9.82
N GLN A 52 0.39 -0.94 -9.22
CA GLN A 52 0.76 0.30 -9.92
C GLN A 52 2.21 0.26 -10.44
N ILE A 53 3.15 -0.30 -9.69
CA ILE A 53 4.53 -0.50 -10.14
C ILE A 53 4.58 -1.50 -11.29
N LEU A 54 3.90 -2.64 -11.15
CA LEU A 54 3.83 -3.69 -12.16
C LEU A 54 3.14 -3.23 -13.45
N SER A 55 2.22 -2.26 -13.38
CA SER A 55 1.56 -1.69 -14.56
C SER A 55 2.52 -1.01 -15.55
N MET A 56 3.73 -0.67 -15.12
CA MET A 56 4.78 -0.06 -15.91
C MET A 56 5.82 -1.08 -16.44
N ARG A 57 5.63 -2.36 -16.13
CA ARG A 57 6.59 -3.44 -16.37
C ARG A 57 6.03 -4.42 -17.42
N SER A 58 5.95 -3.95 -18.67
CA SER A 58 5.55 -4.80 -19.82
C SER A 58 6.60 -5.87 -20.18
N ASP A 59 7.79 -5.79 -19.59
CA ASP A 59 8.82 -6.82 -19.60
C ASP A 59 8.48 -8.03 -18.69
N ILE A 60 7.64 -7.82 -17.67
CA ILE A 60 7.23 -8.85 -16.70
C ILE A 60 5.81 -9.37 -16.99
N LEU A 61 4.90 -8.46 -17.35
CA LEU A 61 3.47 -8.77 -17.56
C LEU A 61 3.01 -8.45 -18.97
N PRO A 62 2.08 -9.25 -19.54
CA PRO A 62 1.45 -8.94 -20.81
C PRO A 62 0.78 -7.56 -20.80
N GLU A 63 0.74 -6.89 -21.95
CA GLU A 63 0.23 -5.51 -22.08
C GLU A 63 -1.21 -5.33 -21.58
N ASN A 64 -2.09 -6.32 -21.80
CA ASN A 64 -3.47 -6.28 -21.32
C ASN A 64 -3.57 -6.26 -19.78
N TYR A 65 -2.66 -6.94 -19.08
CA TYR A 65 -2.56 -6.87 -17.61
C TYR A 65 -2.01 -5.53 -17.17
N CYS A 66 -0.95 -5.02 -17.82
CA CYS A 66 -0.43 -3.69 -17.53
C CYS A 66 -1.51 -2.60 -17.74
N ALA A 67 -2.29 -2.68 -18.81
CA ALA A 67 -3.38 -1.75 -19.10
C ALA A 67 -4.49 -1.80 -18.03
N ALA A 68 -4.84 -2.97 -17.54
CA ALA A 68 -5.80 -3.13 -16.46
C ALA A 68 -5.26 -2.54 -15.15
N LEU A 69 -4.02 -2.87 -14.77
CA LEU A 69 -3.38 -2.39 -13.54
C LEU A 69 -3.19 -0.87 -13.51
N LYS A 70 -3.05 -0.20 -14.66
CA LYS A 70 -3.04 1.27 -14.74
C LYS A 70 -4.35 1.91 -14.26
N LYS A 71 -5.44 1.15 -14.23
CA LYS A 71 -6.76 1.60 -13.75
C LYS A 71 -6.88 1.55 -12.22
N LEU A 72 -5.97 0.85 -11.55
CA LEU A 72 -5.95 0.79 -10.07
C LEU A 72 -5.87 2.19 -9.50
N ARG A 73 -6.95 2.62 -8.88
CA ARG A 73 -7.06 3.94 -8.26
C ARG A 73 -7.02 3.79 -6.75
N SER A 74 -6.22 4.63 -6.13
CA SER A 74 -6.16 4.73 -4.67
C SER A 74 -7.10 5.82 -4.17
N ASN A 75 -8.34 5.90 -4.70
CA ASN A 75 -9.32 6.86 -4.19
C ASN A 75 -9.83 6.37 -2.83
N VAL A 76 -9.12 6.73 -1.79
CA VAL A 76 -9.50 6.47 -0.40
C VAL A 76 -10.06 7.75 0.18
N ALA A 77 -11.11 7.63 1.00
CA ALA A 77 -11.66 8.78 1.71
C ALA A 77 -10.56 9.55 2.46
N PRO A 78 -10.55 10.88 2.40
CA PRO A 78 -9.58 11.68 3.13
C PRO A 78 -9.62 11.39 4.62
N MET A 79 -8.45 11.40 5.26
CA MET A 79 -8.36 11.41 6.72
C MET A 79 -9.00 12.70 7.24
N PRO A 80 -9.70 12.65 8.40
CA PRO A 80 -10.17 13.86 9.07
C PRO A 80 -8.99 14.80 9.36
N TYR A 81 -9.21 16.11 9.23
CA TYR A 81 -8.15 17.10 9.45
C TYR A 81 -7.50 16.99 10.84
N ALA A 82 -8.28 16.71 11.87
CA ALA A 82 -7.76 16.52 13.23
C ALA A 82 -6.72 15.40 13.30
N GLN A 83 -6.93 14.31 12.57
CA GLN A 83 -5.96 13.21 12.48
C GLN A 83 -4.68 13.64 11.73
N VAL A 84 -4.85 14.40 10.63
CA VAL A 84 -3.71 14.96 9.88
C VAL A 84 -2.88 15.88 10.76
N ALA A 85 -3.52 16.78 11.47
CA ALA A 85 -2.87 17.72 12.37
C ALA A 85 -2.08 17.00 13.48
N ASP A 86 -2.66 15.96 14.06
CA ASP A 86 -2.02 15.14 15.09
C ASP A 86 -0.79 14.39 14.55
N ILE A 87 -0.88 13.77 13.37
CA ILE A 87 0.25 13.09 12.73
C ILE A 87 1.40 14.06 12.45
N VAL A 88 1.08 15.25 11.90
CA VAL A 88 2.09 16.27 11.58
C VAL A 88 2.72 16.80 12.86
N THR A 89 1.92 17.12 13.87
CA THR A 89 2.41 17.60 15.18
C THR A 89 3.35 16.57 15.82
N ARG A 90 2.99 15.31 15.84
CA ARG A 90 3.85 14.22 16.35
C ARG A 90 5.14 14.08 15.54
N SER A 91 5.07 14.24 14.22
CA SER A 91 6.24 14.09 13.33
C SER A 91 7.28 15.21 13.51
N TYR A 92 6.81 16.44 13.75
CA TYR A 92 7.68 17.59 13.96
C TYR A 92 8.01 17.84 15.45
N GLY A 93 7.28 17.19 16.38
CA GLY A 93 7.39 17.43 17.81
C GLY A 93 6.95 18.84 18.23
N ARG A 94 6.20 19.56 17.37
CA ARG A 94 5.72 20.94 17.57
C ARG A 94 4.33 21.11 16.92
N PRO A 95 3.49 22.03 17.43
CA PRO A 95 2.21 22.40 16.80
C PRO A 95 2.36 22.87 15.34
N LEU A 96 1.31 22.67 14.52
CA LEU A 96 1.32 23.07 13.11
C LEU A 96 1.64 24.54 12.90
N ASP A 97 1.06 25.41 13.74
CA ASP A 97 1.21 26.87 13.69
C ASP A 97 2.63 27.34 14.03
N GLU A 98 3.44 26.52 14.67
CA GLU A 98 4.87 26.77 14.87
C GLU A 98 5.71 26.41 13.64
N VAL A 99 5.27 25.42 12.86
CA VAL A 99 5.99 24.91 11.68
C VAL A 99 5.57 25.66 10.41
N PHE A 100 4.27 25.84 10.23
CA PHE A 100 3.68 26.45 9.04
C PHE A 100 3.08 27.82 9.34
N ALA A 101 3.18 28.74 8.41
CA ALA A 101 2.42 30.00 8.43
C ALA A 101 0.95 29.78 8.12
N SER A 102 0.66 28.80 7.23
CA SER A 102 -0.68 28.28 6.98
C SER A 102 -0.63 26.82 6.55
N PHE A 103 -1.67 26.06 6.88
CA PHE A 103 -1.82 24.67 6.49
C PHE A 103 -3.26 24.45 6.05
N ASP A 104 -3.49 24.00 4.82
CA ASP A 104 -4.81 23.84 4.25
C ASP A 104 -5.51 22.61 4.86
N GLU A 105 -6.72 22.80 5.41
CA GLU A 105 -7.49 21.67 5.95
C GLU A 105 -7.98 20.72 4.87
N ARG A 106 -8.26 21.27 3.68
CA ARG A 106 -8.73 20.50 2.54
C ARG A 106 -7.56 19.81 1.86
N ALA A 107 -7.61 18.49 1.75
CA ALA A 107 -6.63 17.72 1.01
C ALA A 107 -6.65 18.08 -0.48
N LEU A 108 -5.47 18.24 -1.08
CA LEU A 108 -5.26 18.30 -2.52
C LEU A 108 -5.55 16.95 -3.19
N GLY A 109 -5.33 15.86 -2.47
CA GLY A 109 -5.60 14.50 -2.91
C GLY A 109 -5.39 13.50 -1.79
N SER A 110 -6.11 12.39 -1.85
CA SER A 110 -6.01 11.29 -0.89
C SER A 110 -5.78 9.97 -1.63
N ALA A 111 -4.81 9.21 -1.17
CA ALA A 111 -4.44 7.90 -1.72
C ALA A 111 -4.41 6.83 -0.62
N SER A 112 -4.19 5.57 -1.02
CA SER A 112 -4.18 4.43 -0.11
C SER A 112 -3.17 4.54 1.03
N ILE A 113 -2.00 5.17 0.77
CA ILE A 113 -0.89 5.25 1.73
C ILE A 113 -0.69 6.63 2.34
N ALA A 114 -1.21 7.68 1.72
CA ALA A 114 -0.96 9.07 2.13
C ALA A 114 -2.00 10.03 1.56
N GLN A 115 -2.03 11.23 2.12
CA GLN A 115 -2.85 12.35 1.71
C GLN A 115 -1.96 13.59 1.59
N ALA A 116 -2.24 14.47 0.63
CA ALA A 116 -1.46 15.66 0.36
C ALA A 116 -2.22 16.93 0.73
N HIS A 117 -1.55 17.88 1.36
CA HIS A 117 -2.08 19.18 1.73
C HIS A 117 -1.19 20.31 1.24
N ALA A 118 -1.78 21.44 0.84
CA ALA A 118 -1.05 22.65 0.62
C ALA A 118 -0.69 23.32 1.96
N ALA A 119 0.50 23.87 2.04
CA ALA A 119 0.93 24.63 3.21
C ALA A 119 1.91 25.74 2.81
N VAL A 120 2.11 26.71 3.72
CA VAL A 120 3.12 27.76 3.61
C VAL A 120 4.04 27.64 4.82
N LEU A 121 5.33 27.53 4.59
CA LEU A 121 6.33 27.52 5.66
C LEU A 121 6.44 28.91 6.33
N LYS A 122 7.00 28.98 7.53
CA LYS A 122 7.31 30.26 8.19
C LYS A 122 8.25 31.15 7.38
N SER A 123 9.02 30.57 6.46
CA SER A 123 9.85 31.32 5.49
C SER A 123 9.06 32.00 4.38
N GLY A 124 7.75 31.71 4.25
CA GLY A 124 6.89 32.18 3.16
C GLY A 124 6.85 31.26 1.95
N GLU A 125 7.62 30.18 1.93
CA GLU A 125 7.66 29.23 0.83
C GLU A 125 6.39 28.35 0.79
N ARG A 126 5.81 28.19 -0.40
CA ARG A 126 4.65 27.32 -0.63
C ARG A 126 5.12 25.88 -0.85
N VAL A 127 4.56 24.95 -0.09
CA VAL A 127 4.93 23.53 -0.13
C VAL A 127 3.70 22.63 -0.22
N VAL A 128 3.93 21.38 -0.62
CA VAL A 128 2.95 20.30 -0.49
C VAL A 128 3.44 19.35 0.60
N VAL A 129 2.62 19.18 1.63
CA VAL A 129 2.91 18.27 2.74
C VAL A 129 2.20 16.96 2.48
N LYS A 130 2.97 15.87 2.33
CA LYS A 130 2.45 14.53 2.17
C LYS A 130 2.40 13.84 3.53
N VAL A 131 1.18 13.62 4.03
CA VAL A 131 0.93 13.01 5.32
C VAL A 131 0.59 11.54 5.12
N GLN A 132 1.44 10.66 5.63
CA GLN A 132 1.22 9.20 5.57
C GLN A 132 0.13 8.78 6.55
N ARG A 133 -0.66 7.78 6.15
CA ARG A 133 -1.68 7.19 7.03
C ARG A 133 -1.00 6.46 8.20
N GLU A 134 -1.59 6.57 9.38
CA GLU A 134 -1.11 5.91 10.56
C GLU A 134 -1.09 4.38 10.38
N GLY A 135 -0.04 3.73 10.87
CA GLY A 135 0.13 2.28 10.77
C GLY A 135 0.47 1.74 9.39
N ILE A 136 0.50 2.58 8.33
CA ILE A 136 0.72 2.11 6.95
C ILE A 136 2.07 1.41 6.77
N HIS A 137 3.12 1.88 7.46
CA HIS A 137 4.43 1.25 7.42
C HIS A 137 4.40 -0.19 7.94
N ASP A 138 3.71 -0.43 9.06
CA ASP A 138 3.63 -1.75 9.68
C ASP A 138 2.85 -2.71 8.79
N VAL A 139 1.73 -2.25 8.20
CA VAL A 139 0.95 -3.03 7.23
C VAL A 139 1.82 -3.39 6.03
N MET A 140 2.50 -2.42 5.42
CA MET A 140 3.35 -2.67 4.24
C MET A 140 4.52 -3.60 4.55
N ASN A 141 5.19 -3.42 5.67
CA ASN A 141 6.31 -4.28 6.09
C ASN A 141 5.85 -5.72 6.32
N ARG A 142 4.68 -5.89 6.94
CA ARG A 142 4.07 -7.20 7.16
C ARG A 142 3.74 -7.88 5.83
N ASP A 143 3.04 -7.19 4.93
CA ASP A 143 2.68 -7.72 3.62
C ASP A 143 3.93 -8.12 2.80
N ILE A 144 4.97 -7.26 2.78
CA ILE A 144 6.24 -7.55 2.10
C ILE A 144 6.93 -8.77 2.72
N THR A 145 6.90 -8.92 4.03
CA THR A 145 7.49 -10.08 4.72
C THR A 145 6.77 -11.37 4.35
N LEU A 146 5.43 -11.36 4.34
CA LEU A 146 4.61 -12.51 3.92
C LEU A 146 4.85 -12.86 2.45
N LEU A 147 4.95 -11.87 1.57
CA LEU A 147 5.28 -12.07 0.16
C LEU A 147 6.66 -12.72 -0.02
N LYS A 148 7.69 -12.23 0.68
CA LYS A 148 9.03 -12.83 0.64
C LYS A 148 9.04 -14.28 1.10
N GLN A 149 8.29 -14.60 2.16
CA GLN A 149 8.13 -15.97 2.65
C GLN A 149 7.43 -16.85 1.61
N ALA A 150 6.35 -16.37 1.00
CA ALA A 150 5.63 -17.08 -0.05
C ALA A 150 6.53 -17.35 -1.26
N CYS A 151 7.28 -16.36 -1.74
CA CYS A 151 8.24 -16.53 -2.83
C CYS A 151 9.34 -17.56 -2.49
N THR A 152 9.81 -17.57 -1.25
CA THR A 152 10.79 -18.55 -0.80
C THR A 152 10.24 -19.97 -0.82
N LEU A 153 9.00 -20.16 -0.36
CA LEU A 153 8.33 -21.46 -0.39
C LEU A 153 8.08 -21.95 -1.82
N LEU A 154 7.67 -21.06 -2.71
CA LEU A 154 7.40 -21.38 -4.12
C LEU A 154 8.66 -21.88 -4.86
N LYS A 155 9.86 -21.38 -4.52
CA LYS A 155 11.12 -21.88 -5.10
C LYS A 155 11.36 -23.39 -4.89
N TYR A 156 10.79 -23.96 -3.84
CA TYR A 156 10.95 -25.39 -3.48
C TYR A 156 9.76 -26.25 -3.93
N THR A 157 8.79 -25.67 -4.67
CA THR A 157 7.64 -26.42 -5.21
C THR A 157 7.81 -26.65 -6.72
N PRO A 158 7.14 -27.67 -7.30
CA PRO A 158 7.14 -27.87 -8.75
C PRO A 158 6.64 -26.66 -9.55
N ALA A 159 5.83 -25.79 -8.94
CA ALA A 159 5.38 -24.53 -9.52
C ALA A 159 6.50 -23.48 -9.63
N GLY A 160 7.58 -23.60 -8.87
CA GLY A 160 8.74 -22.70 -8.94
C GLY A 160 9.54 -22.82 -10.24
N GLY A 161 9.38 -23.92 -10.99
CA GLY A 161 9.97 -24.09 -12.32
C GLY A 161 9.23 -23.36 -13.45
N LEU A 162 8.07 -22.76 -13.17
CA LEU A 162 7.26 -22.00 -14.15
C LEU A 162 7.62 -20.50 -14.18
N VAL A 163 8.41 -20.03 -13.18
CA VAL A 163 8.84 -18.63 -13.10
C VAL A 163 10.36 -18.63 -12.98
N ASP A 164 11.05 -18.27 -14.05
CA ASP A 164 12.51 -18.08 -14.02
C ASP A 164 12.82 -16.76 -13.32
N PHE A 165 13.24 -16.84 -12.05
CA PHE A 165 13.61 -15.70 -11.22
C PHE A 165 15.06 -15.21 -11.45
N ASN A 166 15.78 -15.74 -12.48
CA ASN A 166 17.18 -15.46 -12.74
C ASN A 166 17.41 -14.60 -14.01
N GLN A 167 16.38 -13.95 -14.55
CA GLN A 167 16.55 -12.95 -15.59
C GLN A 167 16.47 -11.53 -15.05
#